data_8110759924dda84cad4c4c9a433c184a
#
_entry.id   8110759924dda84cad4c4c9a433c184a
#
_cell.length_a   1.000
_cell.length_b   1.000
_cell.length_c   1.000
_cell.angle_alpha   90.00
_cell.angle_beta   90.00
_cell.angle_gamma   90.00
#
_symmetry.space_group_name_H-M   'P 1'
#
loop_
_entity.id
_entity.type
_entity.pdbx_description
1 polymer ?
#
loop_
_entity_poly.entity_id
_entity_poly.type
_entity_poly.pdbx_seq_one_letter_code
_entity_poly.pdbx_strand_id
1 'polypeptide(L)'
;MIFRLLNADEIEVKVKQVTEKGAVALLYKTARTDMTLLDETVGAENWQTDYREIKGNMYCGIGIYRDAERGYVWKWNCGTESREDGEGNEKKGEASDAFKRAGTTWGIGRELYTAPFIFLNVETKEKNGKYYLADKFQTFEVSEITYNDNRTIKSVTIVDNHGTIVYGRGSAKKRTTKAYEQPSAETLPEPPTEQPDQPPVTPSKTGQNQAKPAVKANLTAVAESGRRTTINALRAASKCPSDAIVLFMTNCATKSYDDLTETQYIDLVNMIKSYAKKEG
;
A
#
# COMPACT_ATOMS: atom_id res chain seq x y z
N MET A 1 10.11 2.87 27.19
CA MET A 1 9.34 3.86 26.37
C MET A 1 8.09 3.16 25.90
N ILE A 2 6.93 3.74 26.13
CA ILE A 2 5.61 3.21 25.73
C ILE A 2 4.83 4.38 25.14
N PHE A 3 4.39 4.26 23.90
CA PHE A 3 3.48 5.24 23.28
C PHE A 3 2.07 5.07 23.87
N ARG A 4 1.32 6.16 24.03
CA ARG A 4 -0.10 6.05 24.41
C ARG A 4 -0.91 5.34 23.33
N LEU A 5 -2.10 4.90 23.66
CA LEU A 5 -3.07 4.39 22.71
C LEU A 5 -3.70 5.52 21.91
N LEU A 6 -4.23 5.23 20.74
CA LEU A 6 -4.91 6.19 19.87
C LEU A 6 -6.24 6.64 20.47
N ASN A 7 -6.54 7.92 20.35
CA ASN A 7 -7.85 8.46 20.61
C ASN A 7 -8.80 8.21 19.42
N ALA A 8 -10.09 8.36 19.62
CA ALA A 8 -11.09 8.12 18.58
C ALA A 8 -10.89 8.99 17.34
N ASP A 9 -10.56 10.26 17.51
CA ASP A 9 -10.31 11.25 16.45
C ASP A 9 -9.00 11.03 15.67
N GLU A 10 -8.12 10.16 16.18
CA GLU A 10 -6.87 9.78 15.51
C GLU A 10 -7.00 8.54 14.61
N ILE A 11 -8.21 7.95 14.57
CA ILE A 11 -8.50 6.70 13.86
C ILE A 11 -9.41 6.97 12.66
N GLU A 12 -8.92 6.65 11.47
CA GLU A 12 -9.68 6.71 10.23
C GLU A 12 -10.44 5.40 10.00
N VAL A 13 -11.68 5.51 9.53
CA VAL A 13 -12.49 4.37 9.09
C VAL A 13 -12.51 4.32 7.57
N LYS A 14 -11.97 3.24 6.97
CA LYS A 14 -11.95 3.07 5.52
C LYS A 14 -12.80 1.88 5.09
N VAL A 15 -13.72 2.11 4.18
CA VAL A 15 -14.52 1.04 3.56
C VAL A 15 -13.60 0.22 2.65
N LYS A 16 -13.50 -1.08 2.92
CA LYS A 16 -12.72 -2.02 2.10
C LYS A 16 -13.58 -2.71 1.05
N GLN A 17 -14.82 -3.03 1.41
CA GLN A 17 -15.72 -3.76 0.52
C GLN A 17 -17.16 -3.37 0.81
N VAL A 18 -17.96 -3.17 -0.24
CA VAL A 18 -19.40 -2.96 -0.14
C VAL A 18 -20.11 -4.22 -0.62
N THR A 19 -21.13 -4.65 0.12
CA THR A 19 -21.96 -5.81 -0.17
C THR A 19 -23.44 -5.39 -0.24
N GLU A 20 -24.32 -6.30 -0.65
CA GLU A 20 -25.78 -6.08 -0.63
C GLU A 20 -26.29 -5.61 0.75
N LYS A 21 -25.69 -6.07 1.83
CA LYS A 21 -26.21 -5.90 3.22
C LYS A 21 -25.52 -4.81 4.01
N GLY A 22 -24.52 -4.14 3.45
CA GLY A 22 -23.72 -3.13 4.14
C GLY A 22 -22.27 -3.14 3.66
N ALA A 23 -21.35 -2.62 4.47
CA ALA A 23 -19.95 -2.48 4.09
C ALA A 23 -18.99 -3.03 5.14
N VAL A 24 -17.90 -3.65 4.68
CA VAL A 24 -16.77 -4.03 5.53
C VAL A 24 -15.82 -2.84 5.63
N ALA A 25 -15.43 -2.48 6.84
CA ALA A 25 -14.49 -1.40 7.09
C ALA A 25 -13.28 -1.86 7.89
N LEU A 26 -12.20 -1.11 7.77
CA LEU A 26 -10.96 -1.27 8.52
C LEU A 26 -10.62 0.04 9.21
N LEU A 27 -9.93 -0.06 10.35
CA LEU A 27 -9.40 1.07 11.09
C LEU A 27 -7.96 1.36 10.63
N TYR A 28 -7.67 2.63 10.42
CA TYR A 28 -6.36 3.12 10.02
C TYR A 28 -5.93 4.30 10.87
N LYS A 29 -4.68 4.69 10.77
CA LYS A 29 -4.13 5.93 11.31
C LYS A 29 -3.38 6.67 10.21
N THR A 30 -3.22 7.98 10.36
CA THR A 30 -2.42 8.78 9.45
C THR A 30 -0.94 8.76 9.84
N ALA A 31 -0.07 9.11 8.90
CA ALA A 31 1.33 9.36 9.22
C ALA A 31 1.51 10.56 10.18
N ARG A 32 0.59 11.54 10.15
CA ARG A 32 0.60 12.68 11.06
C ARG A 32 0.34 12.27 12.50
N THR A 33 -0.57 11.32 12.70
CA THR A 33 -0.83 10.73 14.02
C THR A 33 0.45 10.11 14.60
N ASP A 34 1.22 9.38 13.76
CA ASP A 34 2.50 8.81 14.19
C ASP A 34 3.52 9.88 14.56
N MET A 35 3.62 10.95 13.78
CA MET A 35 4.51 12.09 14.07
C MET A 35 4.14 12.75 15.40
N THR A 36 2.84 13.03 15.62
CA THR A 36 2.36 13.60 16.88
C THR A 36 2.72 12.73 18.08
N LEU A 37 2.52 11.42 17.98
CA LEU A 37 2.87 10.49 19.07
C LEU A 37 4.38 10.38 19.31
N LEU A 38 5.20 10.49 18.27
CA LEU A 38 6.66 10.57 18.40
C LEU A 38 7.06 11.86 19.12
N ASP A 39 6.52 13.01 18.69
CA ASP A 39 6.80 14.30 19.31
C ASP A 39 6.39 14.33 20.79
N GLU A 40 5.20 13.84 21.12
CA GLU A 40 4.69 13.76 22.48
C GLU A 40 5.53 12.83 23.39
N THR A 41 6.03 11.72 22.82
CA THR A 41 6.67 10.68 23.63
C THR A 41 8.16 10.91 23.82
N VAL A 42 8.85 11.42 22.80
CA VAL A 42 10.30 11.54 22.80
C VAL A 42 10.82 12.96 22.53
N GLY A 43 9.98 13.87 22.08
CA GLY A 43 10.36 15.19 21.60
C GLY A 43 10.73 15.19 20.12
N ALA A 44 10.35 16.25 19.40
CA ALA A 44 10.54 16.35 17.96
C ALA A 44 12.02 16.26 17.52
N GLU A 45 12.94 16.69 18.37
CA GLU A 45 14.39 16.67 18.14
C GLU A 45 15.03 15.31 18.39
N ASN A 46 14.33 14.36 19.03
CA ASN A 46 14.87 13.07 19.45
C ASN A 46 14.46 11.91 18.55
N TRP A 47 13.83 12.19 17.42
CA TRP A 47 13.55 11.19 16.41
C TRP A 47 13.85 11.72 15.01
N GLN A 48 14.11 10.79 14.09
CA GLN A 48 14.36 11.12 12.68
C GLN A 48 13.94 9.96 11.78
N THR A 49 13.82 10.21 10.49
CA THR A 49 13.50 9.21 9.48
C THR A 49 14.59 9.09 8.44
N ASP A 50 14.74 7.88 7.91
CA ASP A 50 15.54 7.61 6.74
C ASP A 50 14.73 6.72 5.79
N TYR A 51 14.80 6.99 4.49
CA TYR A 51 14.10 6.24 3.47
C TYR A 51 15.10 5.58 2.54
N ARG A 52 14.85 4.29 2.23
CA ARG A 52 15.71 3.50 1.35
C ARG A 52 14.88 2.69 0.38
N GLU A 53 15.29 2.70 -0.88
CA GLU A 53 14.74 1.78 -1.86
C GLU A 53 15.53 0.47 -1.82
N ILE A 54 14.83 -0.64 -1.57
CA ILE A 54 15.41 -1.98 -1.52
C ILE A 54 14.57 -2.88 -2.42
N LYS A 55 15.16 -3.41 -3.48
CA LYS A 55 14.49 -4.29 -4.47
C LYS A 55 13.20 -3.67 -5.03
N GLY A 56 13.22 -2.36 -5.32
CA GLY A 56 12.08 -1.65 -5.87
C GLY A 56 10.98 -1.28 -4.87
N ASN A 57 11.15 -1.57 -3.59
CA ASN A 57 10.20 -1.21 -2.53
C ASN A 57 10.78 -0.11 -1.63
N MET A 58 9.94 0.81 -1.21
CA MET A 58 10.32 1.89 -0.28
C MET A 58 10.29 1.40 1.16
N TYR A 59 11.44 1.45 1.82
CA TYR A 59 11.58 1.21 3.25
C TYR A 59 11.70 2.54 3.99
N CYS A 60 11.02 2.67 5.12
CA CYS A 60 11.21 3.75 6.06
C CYS A 60 11.81 3.21 7.36
N GLY A 61 12.87 3.85 7.82
CA GLY A 61 13.40 3.70 9.16
C GLY A 61 12.97 4.87 10.04
N ILE A 62 12.50 4.58 11.25
CA ILE A 62 12.33 5.59 12.31
C ILE A 62 13.42 5.34 13.34
N GLY A 63 14.32 6.30 13.49
CA GLY A 63 15.37 6.32 14.49
C GLY A 63 14.93 7.14 15.69
N ILE A 64 15.05 6.60 16.89
CA ILE A 64 14.78 7.30 18.15
C ILE A 64 16.07 7.36 18.97
N TYR A 65 16.47 8.56 19.36
CA TYR A 65 17.62 8.77 20.23
C TYR A 65 17.37 8.19 21.62
N ARG A 66 18.32 7.46 22.13
CA ARG A 66 18.21 6.81 23.44
C ARG A 66 19.09 7.48 24.49
N ASP A 67 20.37 7.51 24.25
CA ASP A 67 21.40 8.05 25.13
C ASP A 67 22.73 8.19 24.36
N ALA A 68 23.75 8.77 24.98
CA ALA A 68 25.04 8.96 24.33
C ALA A 68 25.79 7.65 24.00
N GLU A 69 25.51 6.57 24.72
CA GLU A 69 26.12 5.27 24.50
C GLU A 69 25.50 4.53 23.32
N ARG A 70 24.17 4.59 23.20
CA ARG A 70 23.39 3.85 22.18
C ARG A 70 23.10 4.67 20.93
N GLY A 71 23.09 5.99 21.03
CA GLY A 71 22.71 6.89 19.94
C GLY A 71 21.28 6.65 19.49
N TYR A 72 21.05 6.66 18.17
CA TYR A 72 19.78 6.36 17.55
C TYR A 72 19.58 4.86 17.38
N VAL A 73 18.49 4.35 17.93
CA VAL A 73 18.02 2.98 17.67
C VAL A 73 17.00 3.06 16.53
N TRP A 74 17.21 2.25 15.50
CA TRP A 74 16.40 2.26 14.29
C TRP A 74 15.50 1.04 14.18
N LYS A 75 14.26 1.27 13.72
CA LYS A 75 13.35 0.20 13.30
C LYS A 75 12.81 0.52 11.92
N TRP A 76 12.86 -0.46 11.05
CA TRP A 76 12.55 -0.34 9.64
C TRP A 76 11.30 -1.13 9.26
N ASN A 77 10.55 -0.64 8.27
CA ASN A 77 9.51 -1.42 7.63
C ASN A 77 9.28 -0.95 6.19
N CYS A 78 8.71 -1.83 5.39
CA CYS A 78 8.43 -1.63 3.97
C CYS A 78 7.04 -1.04 3.76
N GLY A 79 6.92 -0.08 2.84
CA GLY A 79 5.64 0.38 2.33
C GLY A 79 5.11 -0.55 1.25
N THR A 80 3.85 -0.37 0.92
CA THR A 80 3.18 -1.03 -0.20
C THR A 80 2.59 0.04 -1.09
N GLU A 81 2.84 -0.04 -2.41
CA GLU A 81 2.21 0.85 -3.37
C GLU A 81 0.69 0.73 -3.29
N SER A 82 0.00 1.86 -3.16
CA SER A 82 -1.45 1.91 -3.24
C SER A 82 -1.88 2.00 -4.70
N ARG A 83 -2.60 1.02 -5.18
CA ARG A 83 -3.19 1.04 -6.54
C ARG A 83 -4.44 1.91 -6.63
N GLU A 84 -4.93 2.41 -5.50
CA GLU A 84 -6.18 3.17 -5.40
C GLU A 84 -5.99 4.68 -5.49
N ASP A 85 -4.76 5.18 -5.29
CA ASP A 85 -4.49 6.62 -5.14
C ASP A 85 -4.35 7.38 -6.47
N GLY A 86 -4.50 6.71 -7.63
CA GLY A 86 -4.42 7.34 -8.96
C GLY A 86 -2.99 7.67 -9.40
N GLU A 87 -2.81 7.92 -10.72
CA GLU A 87 -1.50 8.20 -11.32
C GLU A 87 -0.78 9.37 -10.64
N GLY A 88 0.43 9.11 -10.14
CA GLY A 88 1.34 10.11 -9.55
C GLY A 88 1.33 10.17 -8.02
N ASN A 89 0.35 9.59 -7.33
CA ASN A 89 0.32 9.53 -5.86
C ASN A 89 0.84 8.19 -5.28
N GLU A 90 1.10 7.20 -6.13
CA GLU A 90 1.52 5.86 -5.73
C GLU A 90 2.78 5.88 -4.85
N LYS A 91 3.83 6.59 -5.28
CA LYS A 91 5.09 6.71 -4.51
C LYS A 91 4.93 7.49 -3.20
N LYS A 92 4.07 8.51 -3.19
CA LYS A 92 3.76 9.25 -1.97
C LYS A 92 2.97 8.36 -1.00
N GLY A 93 2.04 7.57 -1.50
CA GLY A 93 1.28 6.57 -0.74
C GLY A 93 2.20 5.53 -0.13
N GLU A 94 3.13 4.98 -0.92
CA GLU A 94 4.12 3.99 -0.49
C GLU A 94 5.03 4.52 0.64
N ALA A 95 5.59 5.72 0.49
CA ALA A 95 6.43 6.34 1.52
C ALA A 95 5.66 6.57 2.83
N SER A 96 4.42 7.06 2.73
CA SER A 96 3.54 7.25 3.89
C SER A 96 3.17 5.92 4.55
N ASP A 97 2.94 4.85 3.77
CA ASP A 97 2.67 3.52 4.31
C ASP A 97 3.90 2.94 4.99
N ALA A 98 5.10 3.07 4.37
CA ALA A 98 6.37 2.66 4.98
C ALA A 98 6.58 3.32 6.35
N PHE A 99 6.32 4.62 6.47
CA PHE A 99 6.44 5.35 7.73
C PHE A 99 5.46 4.83 8.78
N LYS A 100 4.18 4.67 8.46
CA LYS A 100 3.16 4.13 9.38
C LYS A 100 3.50 2.72 9.86
N ARG A 101 4.03 1.87 8.97
CA ARG A 101 4.48 0.53 9.32
C ARG A 101 5.72 0.55 10.21
N ALA A 102 6.68 1.44 9.96
CA ALA A 102 7.83 1.65 10.84
C ALA A 102 7.37 2.12 12.23
N GLY A 103 6.41 3.06 12.31
CA GLY A 103 5.79 3.49 13.57
C GLY A 103 5.16 2.33 14.34
N THR A 104 4.48 1.41 13.64
CA THR A 104 3.91 0.21 14.26
C THR A 104 4.98 -0.71 14.86
N THR A 105 6.18 -0.81 14.29
CA THR A 105 7.28 -1.58 14.89
C THR A 105 7.77 -0.97 16.22
N TRP A 106 7.59 0.33 16.40
CA TRP A 106 7.82 1.05 17.65
C TRP A 106 6.66 0.89 18.65
N GLY A 107 5.51 0.41 18.21
CA GLY A 107 4.31 0.20 19.02
C GLY A 107 3.21 1.25 18.81
N ILE A 108 3.39 2.20 17.90
CA ILE A 108 2.40 3.24 17.61
C ILE A 108 1.25 2.66 16.80
N GLY A 109 0.01 2.76 17.33
CA GLY A 109 -1.19 2.27 16.68
C GLY A 109 -1.24 0.75 16.47
N ARG A 110 -0.44 -0.01 17.24
CA ARG A 110 -0.42 -1.47 17.15
C ARG A 110 -1.72 -2.09 17.59
N GLU A 111 -2.48 -1.43 18.44
CA GLU A 111 -3.83 -1.81 18.88
C GLU A 111 -4.81 -1.96 17.73
N LEU A 112 -4.64 -1.24 16.62
CA LEU A 112 -5.53 -1.33 15.45
C LEU A 112 -5.55 -2.74 14.84
N TYR A 113 -4.47 -3.52 15.00
CA TYR A 113 -4.43 -4.92 14.57
C TYR A 113 -5.30 -5.85 15.42
N THR A 114 -5.81 -5.36 16.54
CA THR A 114 -6.74 -6.10 17.43
C THR A 114 -8.20 -5.72 17.19
N ALA A 115 -8.48 -4.93 16.14
CA ALA A 115 -9.83 -4.50 15.81
C ALA A 115 -10.72 -5.72 15.52
N PRO A 116 -11.97 -5.72 16.03
CA PRO A 116 -12.93 -6.74 15.65
C PRO A 116 -13.31 -6.62 14.19
N PHE A 117 -13.94 -7.65 13.63
CA PHE A 117 -14.54 -7.54 12.30
C PHE A 117 -15.61 -6.45 12.28
N ILE A 118 -15.41 -5.41 11.49
CA ILE A 118 -16.28 -4.25 11.41
C ILE A 118 -17.14 -4.37 10.16
N PHE A 119 -18.45 -4.52 10.38
CA PHE A 119 -19.46 -4.51 9.32
C PHE A 119 -20.42 -3.36 9.57
N LEU A 120 -20.35 -2.34 8.74
CA LEU A 120 -21.18 -1.13 8.83
C LEU A 120 -22.60 -1.43 8.33
N ASN A 121 -23.60 -1.10 9.13
CA ASN A 121 -25.01 -1.16 8.76
C ASN A 121 -25.36 0.11 7.96
N VAL A 122 -25.19 0.06 6.66
CA VAL A 122 -25.39 1.18 5.74
C VAL A 122 -26.22 0.74 4.55
N GLU A 123 -26.93 1.68 3.94
CA GLU A 123 -27.66 1.42 2.70
C GLU A 123 -26.72 1.30 1.52
N THR A 124 -27.00 0.32 0.67
CA THR A 124 -26.20 0.02 -0.51
C THR A 124 -27.06 -0.07 -1.74
N LYS A 125 -26.48 0.16 -2.92
CA LYS A 125 -27.12 0.02 -4.22
C LYS A 125 -26.25 -0.81 -5.16
N GLU A 126 -26.90 -1.61 -5.98
CA GLU A 126 -26.25 -2.35 -7.04
C GLU A 126 -26.13 -1.51 -8.31
N LYS A 127 -24.97 -1.63 -8.96
CA LYS A 127 -24.74 -1.10 -10.30
C LYS A 127 -23.76 -2.01 -11.03
N ASN A 128 -24.18 -2.55 -12.17
CA ASN A 128 -23.35 -3.44 -13.02
C ASN A 128 -22.75 -4.64 -12.26
N GLY A 129 -23.54 -5.32 -11.43
CA GLY A 129 -23.09 -6.48 -10.63
C GLY A 129 -22.17 -6.14 -9.47
N LYS A 130 -21.98 -4.86 -9.14
CA LYS A 130 -21.18 -4.40 -8.00
C LYS A 130 -22.04 -3.57 -7.05
N TYR A 131 -21.75 -3.69 -5.76
CA TYR A 131 -22.42 -2.91 -4.72
C TYR A 131 -21.60 -1.67 -4.35
N TYR A 132 -22.29 -0.57 -4.11
CA TYR A 132 -21.75 0.74 -3.71
C TYR A 132 -22.57 1.27 -2.54
N LEU A 133 -22.00 2.18 -1.77
CA LEU A 133 -22.78 2.95 -0.79
C LEU A 133 -23.90 3.70 -1.52
N ALA A 134 -25.10 3.72 -0.93
CA ALA A 134 -26.24 4.44 -1.51
C ALA A 134 -25.96 5.94 -1.60
N ASP A 135 -25.34 6.51 -0.58
CA ASP A 135 -24.72 7.83 -0.62
C ASP A 135 -23.23 7.73 -0.88
N LYS A 136 -22.78 8.24 -2.02
CA LYS A 136 -21.36 8.26 -2.43
C LYS A 136 -20.48 9.20 -1.60
N PHE A 137 -21.08 10.13 -0.86
CA PHE A 137 -20.41 11.09 0.01
C PHE A 137 -20.42 10.68 1.48
N GLN A 138 -21.00 9.51 1.78
CA GLN A 138 -21.03 9.00 3.15
C GLN A 138 -19.63 8.75 3.67
N THR A 139 -19.28 9.38 4.77
CA THR A 139 -18.05 9.20 5.51
C THR A 139 -18.32 8.60 6.88
N PHE A 140 -17.30 8.04 7.49
CA PHE A 140 -17.40 7.34 8.76
C PHE A 140 -16.29 7.79 9.68
N GLU A 141 -16.61 7.92 10.97
CA GLU A 141 -15.65 8.26 12.01
C GLU A 141 -15.85 7.39 13.25
N VAL A 142 -14.79 7.20 14.02
CA VAL A 142 -14.85 6.55 15.32
C VAL A 142 -15.36 7.59 16.34
N SER A 143 -16.56 7.40 16.87
CA SER A 143 -17.11 8.28 17.90
C SER A 143 -16.64 7.90 19.31
N GLU A 144 -16.38 6.61 19.55
CA GLU A 144 -15.89 6.11 20.82
C GLU A 144 -15.01 4.87 20.62
N ILE A 145 -13.93 4.79 21.39
CA ILE A 145 -13.07 3.60 21.47
C ILE A 145 -12.63 3.38 22.91
N THR A 146 -12.62 2.12 23.34
CA THR A 146 -12.07 1.73 24.64
C THR A 146 -11.13 0.55 24.49
N TYR A 147 -10.22 0.43 25.45
CA TYR A 147 -9.14 -0.57 25.41
C TYR A 147 -9.13 -1.42 26.68
N ASN A 148 -8.64 -2.64 26.56
CA ASN A 148 -8.32 -3.51 27.69
C ASN A 148 -6.94 -3.15 28.28
N ASP A 149 -6.64 -3.67 29.47
CA ASP A 149 -5.34 -3.48 30.14
C ASP A 149 -4.16 -4.00 29.31
N ASN A 150 -4.37 -5.02 28.49
CA ASN A 150 -3.39 -5.56 27.57
C ASN A 150 -3.27 -4.77 26.25
N ARG A 151 -3.87 -3.56 26.20
CA ARG A 151 -3.81 -2.63 25.05
C ARG A 151 -4.52 -3.12 23.79
N THR A 152 -5.46 -4.08 23.89
CA THR A 152 -6.32 -4.50 22.78
C THR A 152 -7.61 -3.68 22.77
N ILE A 153 -8.22 -3.52 21.58
CA ILE A 153 -9.51 -2.84 21.47
C ILE A 153 -10.59 -3.65 22.21
N LYS A 154 -11.25 -3.02 23.18
CA LYS A 154 -12.35 -3.59 23.94
C LYS A 154 -13.71 -3.32 23.28
N SER A 155 -13.92 -2.08 22.85
CA SER A 155 -15.11 -1.67 22.11
C SER A 155 -14.77 -0.51 21.18
N VAL A 156 -15.52 -0.42 20.08
CA VAL A 156 -15.47 0.70 19.15
C VAL A 156 -16.90 0.99 18.67
N THR A 157 -17.23 2.27 18.58
CA THR A 157 -18.48 2.78 18.01
C THR A 157 -18.16 3.67 16.82
N ILE A 158 -18.82 3.41 15.69
CA ILE A 158 -18.62 4.16 14.45
C ILE A 158 -19.94 4.82 14.07
N VAL A 159 -19.86 6.09 13.72
CA VAL A 159 -20.98 6.89 13.21
C VAL A 159 -20.70 7.33 11.77
N ASP A 160 -21.78 7.61 11.05
CA ASP A 160 -21.70 8.26 9.75
C ASP A 160 -21.65 9.80 9.89
N ASN A 161 -21.51 10.50 8.78
CA ASN A 161 -21.49 11.96 8.70
C ASN A 161 -22.82 12.65 9.13
N HIS A 162 -23.87 11.88 9.45
CA HIS A 162 -25.12 12.35 10.02
C HIS A 162 -25.21 12.06 11.53
N GLY A 163 -24.17 11.48 12.13
CA GLY A 163 -24.16 11.08 13.53
C GLY A 163 -24.91 9.79 13.82
N THR A 164 -25.31 9.04 12.78
CA THR A 164 -26.03 7.76 12.95
C THR A 164 -25.02 6.65 13.28
N ILE A 165 -25.31 5.88 14.35
CA ILE A 165 -24.44 4.74 14.72
C ILE A 165 -24.61 3.63 13.68
N VAL A 166 -23.54 3.37 12.91
CA VAL A 166 -23.49 2.33 11.87
C VAL A 166 -22.79 1.06 12.35
N TYR A 167 -22.02 1.14 13.44
CA TYR A 167 -21.35 0.01 14.10
C TYR A 167 -21.19 0.27 15.60
N GLY A 168 -21.35 -0.76 16.44
CA GLY A 168 -21.18 -0.68 17.89
C GLY A 168 -22.48 -0.74 18.68
N ARG A 169 -22.44 -0.31 19.96
CA ARG A 169 -23.63 -0.29 20.83
C ARG A 169 -24.63 0.77 20.35
N GLY A 170 -25.87 0.34 20.07
CA GLY A 170 -26.93 1.22 19.57
C GLY A 170 -27.19 1.11 18.06
N SER A 171 -26.41 0.36 17.33
CA SER A 171 -26.68 0.05 15.92
C SER A 171 -27.98 -0.75 15.76
N ALA A 172 -29.00 -0.10 15.23
CA ALA A 172 -30.39 -0.60 15.23
C ALA A 172 -30.72 -1.46 14.00
N LYS A 173 -30.01 -2.58 13.79
CA LYS A 173 -30.54 -3.70 12.98
C LYS A 173 -30.23 -5.02 13.68
N LYS A 174 -31.29 -5.71 14.16
CA LYS A 174 -31.20 -7.10 14.59
C LYS A 174 -30.63 -7.93 13.43
N ARG A 175 -29.34 -8.33 13.54
CA ARG A 175 -28.76 -9.31 12.64
C ARG A 175 -29.36 -10.66 12.96
N THR A 176 -30.08 -11.26 12.02
CA THR A 176 -30.22 -12.71 11.98
C THR A 176 -28.83 -13.28 11.75
N THR A 177 -28.26 -13.81 12.82
CA THR A 177 -26.97 -14.50 12.82
C THR A 177 -27.09 -15.79 12.02
N LYS A 178 -26.78 -15.72 10.72
CA LYS A 178 -26.07 -16.84 10.08
C LYS A 178 -24.59 -16.52 10.28
N ALA A 179 -23.90 -17.39 11.01
CA ALA A 179 -22.47 -17.29 11.21
C ALA A 179 -21.80 -17.12 9.82
N TYR A 180 -21.20 -15.95 9.64
CA TYR A 180 -20.19 -15.82 8.60
C TYR A 180 -18.98 -16.55 9.15
N GLU A 181 -18.64 -17.72 8.56
CA GLU A 181 -17.32 -18.27 8.71
C GLU A 181 -16.34 -17.17 8.30
N GLN A 182 -15.48 -16.79 9.22
CA GLN A 182 -14.32 -15.97 8.89
C GLN A 182 -13.66 -16.66 7.69
N PRO A 183 -13.37 -15.95 6.60
CA PRO A 183 -12.40 -16.47 5.66
C PRO A 183 -11.16 -16.77 6.51
N SER A 184 -10.80 -18.06 6.55
CA SER A 184 -9.56 -18.50 7.18
C SER A 184 -8.49 -17.52 6.79
N ALA A 185 -7.79 -17.01 7.79
CA ALA A 185 -6.64 -16.16 7.59
C ALA A 185 -5.80 -16.87 6.52
N GLU A 186 -5.82 -16.34 5.29
CA GLU A 186 -4.80 -16.70 4.33
C GLU A 186 -3.50 -16.39 5.03
N THR A 187 -2.84 -17.44 5.38
CA THR A 187 -1.53 -17.46 5.98
C THR A 187 -0.69 -16.44 5.22
N LEU A 188 -0.36 -15.34 5.87
CA LEU A 188 0.73 -14.50 5.40
C LEU A 188 1.89 -15.46 5.15
N PRO A 189 2.51 -15.47 3.97
CA PRO A 189 3.67 -16.32 3.75
C PRO A 189 4.66 -16.02 4.86
N GLU A 190 5.02 -17.05 5.62
CA GLU A 190 6.09 -16.96 6.61
C GLU A 190 7.33 -16.41 5.91
N PRO A 191 8.05 -15.47 6.54
CA PRO A 191 9.32 -15.02 5.99
C PRO A 191 10.21 -16.27 5.84
N PRO A 192 10.93 -16.41 4.71
CA PRO A 192 11.80 -17.54 4.50
C PRO A 192 12.77 -17.63 5.65
N THR A 193 12.81 -18.78 6.30
CA THR A 193 13.77 -19.11 7.36
C THR A 193 15.14 -19.15 6.70
N GLU A 194 15.93 -18.11 6.85
CA GLU A 194 17.34 -18.12 6.48
C GLU A 194 18.06 -19.07 7.42
N GLN A 195 18.47 -20.21 6.89
CA GLN A 195 19.50 -21.02 7.52
C GLN A 195 20.82 -20.25 7.42
N PRO A 196 21.65 -20.23 8.46
CA PRO A 196 22.95 -19.56 8.41
C PRO A 196 23.88 -20.29 7.43
N ASP A 197 24.16 -19.66 6.30
CA ASP A 197 25.17 -20.11 5.36
C ASP A 197 26.55 -20.01 5.99
N GLN A 198 27.24 -21.13 6.03
CA GLN A 198 28.66 -21.19 6.37
C GLN A 198 29.49 -20.53 5.28
N PRO A 199 30.60 -19.85 5.62
CA PRO A 199 31.41 -19.14 4.64
C PRO A 199 32.13 -20.12 3.70
N PRO A 200 32.11 -19.88 2.39
CA PRO A 200 32.87 -20.71 1.46
C PRO A 200 34.36 -20.39 1.54
N VAL A 201 35.13 -21.44 1.68
CA VAL A 201 36.59 -21.48 1.59
C VAL A 201 37.03 -21.14 0.19
N THR A 202 37.91 -20.16 0.04
CA THR A 202 38.61 -19.81 -1.21
C THR A 202 39.51 -20.92 -1.70
N PRO A 203 39.69 -21.07 -3.03
CA PRO A 203 41.01 -21.20 -3.59
C PRO A 203 41.28 -20.17 -4.66
N SER A 204 42.41 -19.51 -4.51
CA SER A 204 43.06 -18.68 -5.52
C SER A 204 43.46 -19.50 -6.76
N LYS A 205 43.30 -18.94 -7.96
CA LYS A 205 44.31 -18.88 -9.03
C LYS A 205 43.88 -18.08 -10.25
N THR A 206 44.55 -16.98 -10.42
CA THR A 206 45.27 -16.48 -11.64
C THR A 206 44.70 -16.75 -13.03
N GLY A 207 44.40 -15.66 -13.77
CA GLY A 207 44.77 -15.65 -15.17
C GLY A 207 43.82 -14.98 -16.15
N GLN A 208 44.11 -13.75 -16.50
CA GLN A 208 44.01 -13.13 -17.85
C GLN A 208 42.67 -12.76 -18.48
N ASN A 209 42.51 -11.44 -18.60
CA ASN A 209 42.05 -10.65 -19.75
C ASN A 209 40.99 -11.21 -20.72
N GLN A 210 39.84 -10.56 -20.80
CA GLN A 210 39.47 -9.77 -21.99
C GLN A 210 38.14 -9.02 -21.79
N ALA A 211 38.12 -7.82 -22.32
CA ALA A 211 37.19 -6.74 -22.40
C ALA A 211 35.69 -7.07 -22.61
N LYS A 212 34.84 -6.35 -21.81
CA LYS A 212 33.50 -5.80 -22.14
C LYS A 212 32.49 -6.68 -22.92
N PRO A 213 31.23 -6.71 -22.52
CA PRO A 213 30.38 -5.55 -22.29
C PRO A 213 29.43 -5.69 -21.04
N ALA A 214 29.55 -4.82 -20.09
CA ALA A 214 28.67 -4.78 -18.91
C ALA A 214 27.76 -3.53 -18.93
N VAL A 215 27.17 -3.18 -20.07
CA VAL A 215 26.25 -2.04 -20.18
C VAL A 215 24.80 -2.45 -20.58
N LYS A 216 24.59 -3.70 -20.99
CA LYS A 216 23.26 -4.15 -21.45
C LYS A 216 22.30 -4.65 -20.36
N ALA A 217 22.78 -5.05 -19.19
CA ALA A 217 21.93 -5.65 -18.15
C ALA A 217 21.14 -4.63 -17.30
N ASN A 218 21.60 -3.38 -17.18
CA ASN A 218 20.91 -2.34 -16.40
C ASN A 218 19.88 -1.52 -17.20
N LEU A 219 19.90 -1.58 -18.52
CA LEU A 219 18.93 -0.87 -19.36
C LEU A 219 17.61 -1.63 -19.51
N THR A 220 17.60 -2.95 -19.39
CA THR A 220 16.39 -3.78 -19.50
C THR A 220 15.47 -3.63 -18.28
N ALA A 221 16.00 -3.62 -17.06
CA ALA A 221 15.18 -3.52 -15.84
C ALA A 221 14.53 -2.13 -15.65
N VAL A 222 15.20 -1.06 -16.09
CA VAL A 222 14.63 0.30 -16.07
C VAL A 222 13.64 0.49 -17.23
N ALA A 223 13.80 -0.21 -18.35
CA ALA A 223 12.87 -0.15 -19.48
C ALA A 223 11.53 -0.84 -19.19
N GLU A 224 11.50 -1.89 -18.39
CA GLU A 224 10.27 -2.63 -18.09
C GLU A 224 9.30 -1.83 -17.22
N SER A 225 9.76 -1.15 -16.18
CA SER A 225 8.88 -0.30 -15.33
C SER A 225 8.39 0.98 -16.01
N GLY A 226 9.02 1.41 -17.10
CA GLY A 226 8.71 2.63 -17.86
C GLY A 226 7.85 2.43 -19.12
N ARG A 227 7.70 1.18 -19.62
CA ARG A 227 7.02 0.90 -20.90
C ARG A 227 5.58 1.40 -20.92
N ARG A 228 4.81 1.11 -19.89
CA ARG A 228 3.41 1.53 -19.78
C ARG A 228 3.26 3.06 -19.75
N THR A 229 4.10 3.73 -18.96
CA THR A 229 4.12 5.19 -18.85
C THR A 229 4.49 5.83 -20.20
N THR A 230 5.52 5.28 -20.89
CA THR A 230 5.95 5.76 -22.19
C THR A 230 4.86 5.58 -23.26
N ILE A 231 4.21 4.42 -23.31
CA ILE A 231 3.11 4.15 -24.27
C ILE A 231 1.93 5.10 -24.03
N ASN A 232 1.53 5.32 -22.79
CA ASN A 232 0.43 6.23 -22.45
C ASN A 232 0.75 7.69 -22.83
N ALA A 233 1.96 8.17 -22.56
CA ALA A 233 2.40 9.50 -22.95
C ALA A 233 2.46 9.68 -24.47
N LEU A 234 3.00 8.71 -25.21
CA LEU A 234 3.06 8.72 -26.67
C LEU A 234 1.68 8.67 -27.30
N ARG A 235 0.76 7.85 -26.75
CA ARG A 235 -0.62 7.76 -27.21
C ARG A 235 -1.34 9.11 -27.06
N ALA A 236 -1.22 9.75 -25.91
CA ALA A 236 -1.82 11.06 -25.64
C ALA A 236 -1.29 12.12 -26.63
N ALA A 237 0.03 12.14 -26.86
CA ALA A 237 0.68 13.10 -27.75
C ALA A 237 0.36 12.87 -29.23
N SER A 238 0.15 11.61 -29.67
CA SER A 238 -0.11 11.24 -31.06
C SER A 238 -1.58 11.08 -31.41
N LYS A 239 -2.48 11.22 -30.44
CA LYS A 239 -3.93 10.94 -30.57
C LYS A 239 -4.23 9.52 -31.10
N CYS A 240 -3.33 8.58 -30.86
CA CYS A 240 -3.50 7.19 -31.31
C CYS A 240 -4.74 6.55 -30.63
N PRO A 241 -5.68 5.95 -31.40
CA PRO A 241 -6.86 5.29 -30.84
C PRO A 241 -6.49 4.12 -29.94
N SER A 242 -7.23 3.95 -28.84
CA SER A 242 -7.02 2.82 -27.92
C SER A 242 -7.13 1.47 -28.62
N ASP A 243 -8.07 1.34 -29.57
CA ASP A 243 -8.35 0.10 -30.29
C ASP A 243 -7.16 -0.36 -31.15
N ALA A 244 -6.38 0.58 -31.70
CA ALA A 244 -5.17 0.25 -32.46
C ALA A 244 -4.12 -0.41 -31.58
N ILE A 245 -3.98 0.04 -30.32
CA ILE A 245 -3.05 -0.55 -29.37
C ILE A 245 -3.56 -1.92 -28.90
N VAL A 246 -4.86 -2.04 -28.63
CA VAL A 246 -5.48 -3.32 -28.24
C VAL A 246 -5.29 -4.35 -29.36
N LEU A 247 -5.48 -3.97 -30.61
CA LEU A 247 -5.28 -4.84 -31.77
C LEU A 247 -3.81 -5.28 -31.88
N PHE A 248 -2.86 -4.36 -31.71
CA PHE A 248 -1.44 -4.69 -31.71
C PHE A 248 -1.07 -5.69 -30.62
N MET A 249 -1.53 -5.44 -29.39
CA MET A 249 -1.27 -6.30 -28.24
C MET A 249 -1.89 -7.71 -28.44
N THR A 250 -3.08 -7.77 -29.02
CA THR A 250 -3.75 -9.04 -29.36
C THR A 250 -2.95 -9.82 -30.40
N ASN A 251 -2.40 -9.16 -31.42
CA ASN A 251 -1.55 -9.81 -32.43
C ASN A 251 -0.22 -10.32 -31.86
N CYS A 252 0.26 -9.69 -30.79
CA CYS A 252 1.44 -10.15 -30.03
C CYS A 252 1.11 -11.23 -29.00
N ALA A 253 -0.17 -11.66 -28.89
CA ALA A 253 -0.68 -12.64 -27.93
C ALA A 253 -0.35 -12.28 -26.47
N THR A 254 -0.28 -10.98 -26.13
CA THR A 254 0.02 -10.48 -24.79
C THR A 254 -1.00 -9.44 -24.31
N LYS A 255 -1.16 -9.32 -22.98
CA LYS A 255 -2.02 -8.34 -22.33
C LYS A 255 -1.23 -7.29 -21.55
N SER A 256 0.10 -7.47 -21.41
CA SER A 256 0.97 -6.55 -20.71
C SER A 256 2.05 -6.00 -21.65
N TYR A 257 2.35 -4.71 -21.56
CA TYR A 257 3.44 -4.10 -22.29
C TYR A 257 4.82 -4.64 -21.89
N ASP A 258 4.92 -5.17 -20.68
CA ASP A 258 6.14 -5.73 -20.11
C ASP A 258 6.48 -7.11 -20.72
N ASP A 259 5.45 -7.82 -21.23
CA ASP A 259 5.59 -9.11 -21.91
C ASP A 259 5.99 -8.98 -23.40
N LEU A 260 6.02 -7.76 -23.96
CA LEU A 260 6.48 -7.52 -25.32
C LEU A 260 7.98 -7.72 -25.40
N THR A 261 8.43 -8.41 -26.46
CA THR A 261 9.86 -8.42 -26.81
C THR A 261 10.34 -7.01 -27.16
N GLU A 262 11.65 -6.78 -27.12
CA GLU A 262 12.21 -5.46 -27.46
C GLU A 262 11.78 -4.99 -28.86
N THR A 263 11.78 -5.90 -29.83
CA THR A 263 11.34 -5.62 -31.20
C THR A 263 9.86 -5.25 -31.25
N GLN A 264 8.99 -6.01 -30.60
CA GLN A 264 7.55 -5.72 -30.52
C GLN A 264 7.28 -4.39 -29.84
N TYR A 265 8.01 -4.05 -28.78
CA TYR A 265 7.89 -2.77 -28.12
C TYR A 265 8.28 -1.60 -29.02
N ILE A 266 9.38 -1.70 -29.77
CA ILE A 266 9.81 -0.71 -30.76
C ILE A 266 8.75 -0.55 -31.84
N ASP A 267 8.18 -1.64 -32.36
CA ASP A 267 7.16 -1.62 -33.39
C ASP A 267 5.87 -0.94 -32.88
N LEU A 268 5.47 -1.20 -31.65
CA LEU A 268 4.35 -0.53 -31.00
C LEU A 268 4.59 0.98 -30.89
N VAL A 269 5.75 1.40 -30.42
CA VAL A 269 6.14 2.82 -30.33
C VAL A 269 6.12 3.49 -31.71
N ASN A 270 6.64 2.84 -32.74
CA ASN A 270 6.66 3.36 -34.11
C ASN A 270 5.23 3.47 -34.69
N MET A 271 4.39 2.47 -34.45
CA MET A 271 2.98 2.51 -34.83
C MET A 271 2.27 3.72 -34.17
N ILE A 272 2.42 3.92 -32.87
CA ILE A 272 1.80 5.05 -32.16
C ILE A 272 2.30 6.39 -32.73
N LYS A 273 3.60 6.55 -32.95
CA LYS A 273 4.18 7.77 -33.53
C LYS A 273 3.72 8.05 -34.96
N SER A 274 3.32 7.02 -35.72
CA SER A 274 2.82 7.20 -37.07
C SER A 274 1.47 7.93 -37.14
N TYR A 275 0.68 7.89 -36.08
CA TYR A 275 -0.58 8.63 -36.00
C TYR A 275 -0.37 10.14 -35.88
N ALA A 276 0.70 10.59 -35.21
CA ALA A 276 1.03 12.02 -35.15
C ALA A 276 1.44 12.61 -36.51
N LYS A 277 1.93 11.79 -37.45
CA LYS A 277 2.39 12.21 -38.78
C LYS A 277 1.26 12.28 -39.85
N LYS A 278 0.08 11.75 -39.56
CA LYS A 278 -1.04 11.70 -40.50
C LYS A 278 -1.94 12.94 -40.46
N GLU A 279 -1.73 13.83 -39.49
CA GLU A 279 -2.53 15.08 -39.34
C GLU A 279 -1.71 16.34 -39.69
N GLY A 280 -0.55 16.23 -40.36
CA GLY A 280 0.26 17.38 -40.84
C GLY A 280 0.25 17.54 -42.36
#